data_3083ad9c8e6ec83bec620a20f802b951
#
_entry.id   3083ad9c8e6ec83bec620a20f802b951
#
_cell.length_a   1.000
_cell.length_b   1.000
_cell.length_c   1.000
_cell.angle_alpha   90.00
_cell.angle_beta   90.00
_cell.angle_gamma   90.00
#
_symmetry.space_group_name_H-M   'P 1'
#
loop_
_entity.id
_entity.type
_entity.pdbx_description
1 polymer ?
#
loop_
_entity_poly.entity_id
_entity_poly.type
_entity_poly.pdbx_seq_one_letter_code
_entity_poly.pdbx_strand_id
1 'polypeptide(L)'
;MKWTEITIKTTTEAVEAVTNILYEQNVGGVSIEDPKDFKFQKKNEYDWDFVEEEIFNSGYDGVIIKTYITEERDVTEDINLIKEKINGLKEFGIDVGDAIVEISQVDEEDWANEWKNYYKPTKIGKKVVVKPTWEEYDAKDGDLIIELDPGMAFGTGTHETTSMCIQQLEKYVKQNSKVFDIGCGSGILAIAAAKLGANEVLAVDLDEVAVKVSKENIELNKVEDKVKALHGNLMEVVNDKADIVVANIIADIIKVLAKDIKNFMKEDAIFISSGIIHAKVDEVKKSLEENGLEVIEIQSLGEWNAIVSKIK
;
A
#
# COMPACT_ATOMS: atom_id res chain seq x y z
N MET A 1 -12.84 -20.30 10.79
CA MET A 1 -12.53 -21.65 10.24
C MET A 1 -11.14 -22.00 10.71
N LYS A 2 -10.86 -23.28 11.04
CA LYS A 2 -9.51 -23.66 11.47
C LYS A 2 -8.73 -24.22 10.29
N TRP A 3 -7.44 -23.90 10.26
CA TRP A 3 -6.53 -24.37 9.24
C TRP A 3 -5.36 -25.11 9.88
N THR A 4 -4.87 -26.12 9.22
CA THR A 4 -3.61 -26.78 9.59
C THR A 4 -2.50 -26.15 8.75
N GLU A 5 -1.58 -25.43 9.41
CA GLU A 5 -0.33 -24.96 8.81
C GLU A 5 0.70 -26.10 8.84
N ILE A 6 1.30 -26.35 7.70
CA ILE A 6 2.45 -27.25 7.56
C ILE A 6 3.66 -26.37 7.23
N THR A 7 4.63 -26.34 8.13
CA THR A 7 5.88 -25.60 7.96
C THR A 7 7.01 -26.57 7.70
N ILE A 8 7.72 -26.39 6.58
CA ILE A 8 8.85 -27.22 6.17
C ILE A 8 10.12 -26.39 6.17
N LYS A 9 11.13 -26.79 6.96
CA LYS A 9 12.43 -26.16 7.00
C LYS A 9 13.40 -26.98 6.15
N THR A 10 13.97 -26.34 5.12
CA THR A 10 14.80 -27.02 4.11
C THR A 10 15.90 -26.11 3.57
N THR A 11 16.51 -26.47 2.44
CA THR A 11 17.55 -25.67 1.76
C THR A 11 16.99 -25.02 0.49
N THR A 12 17.67 -24.01 -0.04
CA THR A 12 17.36 -23.39 -1.34
C THR A 12 17.34 -24.42 -2.48
N GLU A 13 18.23 -25.41 -2.46
CA GLU A 13 18.32 -26.47 -3.49
C GLU A 13 17.07 -27.34 -3.53
N ALA A 14 16.45 -27.59 -2.38
CA ALA A 14 15.28 -28.47 -2.28
C ALA A 14 13.93 -27.77 -2.51
N VAL A 15 13.89 -26.43 -2.64
CA VAL A 15 12.64 -25.66 -2.72
C VAL A 15 11.68 -26.18 -3.78
N GLU A 16 12.15 -26.32 -5.03
CA GLU A 16 11.29 -26.77 -6.13
C GLU A 16 10.76 -28.18 -5.91
N ALA A 17 11.61 -29.11 -5.45
CA ALA A 17 11.23 -30.48 -5.19
C ALA A 17 10.21 -30.60 -4.05
N VAL A 18 10.45 -29.88 -2.95
CA VAL A 18 9.52 -29.85 -1.79
C VAL A 18 8.20 -29.20 -2.17
N THR A 19 8.23 -28.12 -2.93
CA THR A 19 7.01 -27.45 -3.42
C THR A 19 6.17 -28.36 -4.31
N ASN A 20 6.81 -29.14 -5.20
CA ASN A 20 6.11 -30.13 -6.02
C ASN A 20 5.48 -31.25 -5.17
N ILE A 21 6.18 -31.74 -4.15
CA ILE A 21 5.63 -32.74 -3.21
C ILE A 21 4.37 -32.21 -2.53
N LEU A 22 4.36 -30.93 -2.13
CA LEU A 22 3.19 -30.29 -1.53
C LEU A 22 2.03 -30.19 -2.52
N TYR A 23 2.25 -29.74 -3.75
CA TYR A 23 1.20 -29.68 -4.78
C TYR A 23 0.61 -31.03 -5.13
N GLU A 24 1.40 -32.12 -5.09
CA GLU A 24 0.87 -33.48 -5.24
C GLU A 24 -0.15 -33.87 -4.15
N GLN A 25 -0.11 -33.19 -3.01
CA GLN A 25 -1.08 -33.36 -1.93
C GLN A 25 -2.30 -32.43 -2.06
N ASN A 26 -2.52 -31.82 -3.24
CA ASN A 26 -3.63 -30.89 -3.52
C ASN A 26 -3.72 -29.73 -2.52
N VAL A 27 -2.59 -29.12 -2.15
CA VAL A 27 -2.58 -27.88 -1.38
C VAL A 27 -2.92 -26.70 -2.28
N GLY A 28 -3.62 -25.69 -1.73
CA GLY A 28 -4.08 -24.53 -2.49
C GLY A 28 -2.99 -23.53 -2.88
N GLY A 29 -1.84 -23.59 -2.19
CA GLY A 29 -0.70 -22.70 -2.42
C GLY A 29 0.38 -22.91 -1.38
N VAL A 30 1.58 -22.36 -1.67
CA VAL A 30 2.73 -22.38 -0.78
C VAL A 30 3.31 -20.98 -0.62
N SER A 31 3.78 -20.65 0.58
CA SER A 31 4.59 -19.48 0.86
C SER A 31 6.04 -19.94 1.03
N ILE A 32 7.00 -19.23 0.44
CA ILE A 32 8.42 -19.58 0.49
C ILE A 32 9.17 -18.37 1.04
N GLU A 33 9.92 -18.58 2.11
CA GLU A 33 10.80 -17.61 2.74
C GLU A 33 12.25 -18.11 2.54
N ASP A 34 12.96 -17.59 1.52
CA ASP A 34 14.38 -17.89 1.28
C ASP A 34 15.24 -16.66 1.58
N PRO A 35 16.09 -16.68 2.63
CA PRO A 35 16.98 -15.57 2.94
C PRO A 35 17.97 -15.21 1.83
N LYS A 36 18.16 -16.10 0.84
CA LYS A 36 19.04 -15.83 -0.31
C LYS A 36 18.40 -14.97 -1.38
N ASP A 37 17.08 -14.98 -1.51
CA ASP A 37 16.39 -14.16 -2.51
C ASP A 37 16.67 -12.66 -2.31
N PHE A 38 16.92 -12.24 -1.07
CA PHE A 38 17.27 -10.85 -0.74
C PHE A 38 18.77 -10.53 -0.94
N LYS A 39 19.67 -11.53 -0.91
CA LYS A 39 21.11 -11.30 -1.13
C LYS A 39 21.45 -11.07 -2.60
N PHE A 40 20.58 -11.48 -3.52
CA PHE A 40 20.79 -11.33 -4.96
C PHE A 40 20.16 -10.05 -5.55
N GLN A 41 19.30 -9.36 -4.83
CA GLN A 41 18.91 -8.02 -5.22
C GLN A 41 20.13 -7.12 -5.05
N LYS A 42 20.73 -6.71 -6.19
CA LYS A 42 21.77 -5.69 -6.18
C LYS A 42 21.16 -4.47 -5.52
N LYS A 43 21.72 -4.06 -4.36
CA LYS A 43 21.42 -2.76 -3.75
C LYS A 43 21.79 -1.69 -4.76
N ASN A 44 20.83 -1.23 -5.56
CA ASN A 44 20.92 0.06 -6.17
C ASN A 44 20.69 1.08 -5.06
N GLU A 45 21.33 2.24 -5.16
CA GLU A 45 21.24 3.34 -4.18
C GLU A 45 19.79 3.88 -4.02
N TYR A 46 18.82 3.29 -4.73
CA TYR A 46 17.40 3.64 -4.84
C TYR A 46 16.44 2.49 -4.51
N ASP A 47 16.95 1.31 -4.13
CA ASP A 47 16.10 0.19 -3.69
C ASP A 47 15.69 0.44 -2.22
N TRP A 48 14.42 0.69 -2.02
CA TRP A 48 13.85 1.07 -0.72
C TRP A 48 13.11 -0.06 0.00
N ASP A 49 13.38 -1.29 -0.33
CA ASP A 49 13.03 -2.41 0.52
C ASP A 49 13.83 -2.33 1.84
N PHE A 50 13.51 -1.34 2.65
CA PHE A 50 13.78 -1.38 4.09
C PHE A 50 12.83 -2.40 4.71
N VAL A 51 13.10 -3.64 4.40
CA VAL A 51 12.66 -4.72 5.25
C VAL A 51 13.69 -4.77 6.36
N GLU A 52 13.30 -4.41 7.57
CA GLU A 52 14.17 -4.53 8.73
C GLU A 52 14.67 -5.97 8.78
N GLU A 53 15.98 -6.17 8.94
CA GLU A 53 16.61 -7.50 9.05
C GLU A 53 15.93 -8.37 10.13
N GLU A 54 15.25 -7.75 11.09
CA GLU A 54 14.49 -8.41 12.15
C GLU A 54 13.22 -9.13 11.64
N ILE A 55 12.61 -8.69 10.54
CA ILE A 55 11.40 -9.33 9.97
C ILE A 55 11.75 -10.69 9.33
N PHE A 56 13.00 -10.85 8.85
CA PHE A 56 13.50 -12.09 8.22
C PHE A 56 14.32 -12.95 9.15
N ASN A 57 14.43 -12.58 10.41
CA ASN A 57 15.14 -13.41 11.38
C ASN A 57 14.20 -14.51 11.90
N SER A 58 13.82 -15.42 10.99
CA SER A 58 13.02 -16.62 11.31
C SER A 58 13.72 -17.54 12.33
N GLY A 59 14.95 -17.20 12.74
CA GLY A 59 15.77 -18.04 13.62
C GLY A 59 16.26 -19.35 12.96
N TYR A 60 16.08 -19.49 11.64
CA TYR A 60 16.52 -20.64 10.86
C TYR A 60 17.42 -20.21 9.69
N ASP A 61 18.61 -20.81 9.59
CA ASP A 61 19.56 -20.55 8.50
C ASP A 61 19.28 -21.48 7.30
N GLY A 62 18.13 -21.26 6.65
CA GLY A 62 17.65 -22.05 5.51
C GLY A 62 16.33 -21.50 4.99
N VAL A 63 15.68 -22.28 4.15
CA VAL A 63 14.40 -21.92 3.56
C VAL A 63 13.24 -22.46 4.38
N ILE A 64 12.22 -21.64 4.60
CA ILE A 64 10.96 -22.03 5.22
C ILE A 64 9.88 -22.04 4.15
N ILE A 65 9.21 -23.20 3.99
CA ILE A 65 8.07 -23.36 3.10
C ILE A 65 6.84 -23.62 3.95
N LYS A 66 5.79 -22.82 3.78
CA LYS A 66 4.52 -22.97 4.50
C LYS A 66 3.38 -23.27 3.54
N THR A 67 2.46 -24.11 3.95
CA THR A 67 1.19 -24.35 3.27
C THR A 67 0.06 -24.56 4.25
N TYR A 68 -1.18 -24.35 3.80
CA TYR A 68 -2.36 -24.35 4.65
C TYR A 68 -3.40 -25.33 4.09
N ILE A 69 -3.94 -26.18 4.96
CA ILE A 69 -4.98 -27.18 4.63
C ILE A 69 -6.15 -26.95 5.56
N THR A 70 -7.38 -27.01 5.03
CA THR A 70 -8.61 -26.85 5.83
C THR A 70 -8.80 -28.00 6.83
N GLU A 71 -9.38 -27.71 8.01
CA GLU A 71 -9.62 -28.67 9.10
C GLU A 71 -10.53 -29.85 8.68
N GLU A 72 -11.32 -29.70 7.60
CA GLU A 72 -12.20 -30.76 7.11
C GLU A 72 -11.45 -32.00 6.57
N ARG A 73 -10.14 -31.87 6.34
CA ARG A 73 -9.29 -32.94 5.80
C ARG A 73 -8.41 -33.53 6.89
N ASP A 74 -8.45 -34.85 7.06
CA ASP A 74 -7.47 -35.55 7.89
C ASP A 74 -6.10 -35.54 7.22
N VAL A 75 -5.21 -34.69 7.74
CA VAL A 75 -3.88 -34.47 7.17
C VAL A 75 -2.83 -35.46 7.68
N THR A 76 -3.18 -36.42 8.56
CA THR A 76 -2.21 -37.31 9.21
C THR A 76 -1.47 -38.20 8.21
N GLU A 77 -2.19 -38.74 7.23
CA GLU A 77 -1.58 -39.56 6.18
C GLU A 77 -0.75 -38.71 5.21
N ASP A 78 -1.27 -37.52 4.84
CA ASP A 78 -0.55 -36.58 3.96
C ASP A 78 0.79 -36.15 4.55
N ILE A 79 0.82 -35.83 5.85
CA ILE A 79 2.04 -35.42 6.55
C ILE A 79 3.09 -36.52 6.57
N ASN A 80 2.68 -37.76 6.83
CA ASN A 80 3.60 -38.87 6.82
C ASN A 80 4.18 -39.09 5.42
N LEU A 81 3.34 -38.99 4.39
CA LEU A 81 3.77 -39.11 3.01
C LEU A 81 4.71 -37.96 2.58
N ILE A 82 4.39 -36.72 2.99
CA ILE A 82 5.26 -35.57 2.76
C ILE A 82 6.64 -35.80 3.39
N LYS A 83 6.70 -36.20 4.66
CA LYS A 83 7.96 -36.51 5.35
C LYS A 83 8.76 -37.61 4.65
N GLU A 84 8.10 -38.68 4.24
CA GLU A 84 8.73 -39.79 3.52
C GLU A 84 9.32 -39.30 2.18
N LYS A 85 8.53 -38.59 1.37
CA LYS A 85 8.96 -38.09 0.08
C LYS A 85 10.10 -37.07 0.19
N ILE A 86 10.06 -36.15 1.15
CA ILE A 86 11.14 -35.18 1.39
C ILE A 86 12.44 -35.91 1.78
N ASN A 87 12.35 -36.88 2.67
CA ASN A 87 13.53 -37.68 3.04
C ASN A 87 14.07 -38.50 1.86
N GLY A 88 13.19 -38.97 0.99
CA GLY A 88 13.55 -39.70 -0.24
C GLY A 88 14.35 -38.86 -1.25
N LEU A 89 14.23 -37.52 -1.22
CA LEU A 89 14.99 -36.63 -2.10
C LEU A 89 16.52 -36.78 -1.92
N LYS A 90 16.96 -37.21 -0.74
CA LYS A 90 18.39 -37.49 -0.45
C LYS A 90 18.96 -38.60 -1.34
N GLU A 91 18.14 -39.58 -1.74
CA GLU A 91 18.55 -40.66 -2.64
C GLU A 91 18.83 -40.17 -4.07
N PHE A 92 18.26 -39.01 -4.44
CA PHE A 92 18.49 -38.35 -5.71
C PHE A 92 19.60 -37.28 -5.63
N GLY A 93 20.32 -37.20 -4.50
CA GLY A 93 21.42 -36.29 -4.32
C GLY A 93 21.04 -34.85 -4.00
N ILE A 94 19.76 -34.58 -3.66
CA ILE A 94 19.27 -33.25 -3.30
C ILE A 94 19.54 -33.04 -1.78
N ASP A 95 20.22 -31.96 -1.45
CA ASP A 95 20.39 -31.55 -0.06
C ASP A 95 19.09 -30.92 0.47
N VAL A 96 18.43 -31.62 1.38
CA VAL A 96 17.18 -31.16 2.02
C VAL A 96 17.42 -30.51 3.39
N GLY A 97 18.67 -30.38 3.84
CA GLY A 97 19.03 -29.89 5.17
C GLY A 97 18.42 -30.75 6.28
N ASP A 98 17.90 -30.08 7.32
CA ASP A 98 17.27 -30.74 8.47
C ASP A 98 15.94 -31.43 8.11
N ALA A 99 15.28 -31.00 7.03
CA ALA A 99 14.00 -31.53 6.55
C ALA A 99 12.92 -31.58 7.66
N ILE A 100 12.89 -30.56 8.50
CA ILE A 100 11.96 -30.48 9.62
C ILE A 100 10.57 -30.17 9.08
N VAL A 101 9.57 -30.98 9.44
CA VAL A 101 8.15 -30.75 9.13
C VAL A 101 7.41 -30.54 10.44
N GLU A 102 7.02 -29.30 10.68
CA GLU A 102 6.23 -28.86 11.84
C GLU A 102 4.76 -28.68 11.42
N ILE A 103 3.86 -28.83 12.37
CA ILE A 103 2.43 -28.69 12.17
C ILE A 103 1.90 -27.81 13.28
N SER A 104 1.15 -26.80 12.91
CA SER A 104 0.41 -25.97 13.84
C SER A 104 -1.04 -25.83 13.39
N GLN A 105 -1.95 -25.67 14.34
CA GLN A 105 -3.31 -25.24 14.02
C GLN A 105 -3.38 -23.74 14.11
N VAL A 106 -3.91 -23.13 13.06
CA VAL A 106 -4.06 -21.67 12.97
C VAL A 106 -5.55 -21.37 12.82
N ASP A 107 -6.09 -20.57 13.69
CA ASP A 107 -7.42 -20.04 13.50
C ASP A 107 -7.41 -19.00 12.38
N GLU A 108 -8.41 -19.03 11.51
CA GLU A 108 -8.56 -18.05 10.42
C GLU A 108 -8.52 -16.61 10.94
N GLU A 109 -9.01 -16.40 12.16
CA GLU A 109 -8.96 -15.11 12.84
C GLU A 109 -7.54 -14.70 13.24
N ASP A 110 -6.69 -15.65 13.64
CA ASP A 110 -5.30 -15.37 14.00
C ASP A 110 -4.48 -15.02 12.75
N TRP A 111 -4.62 -15.81 11.70
CA TRP A 111 -3.98 -15.53 10.41
C TRP A 111 -4.50 -14.25 9.76
N ALA A 112 -5.82 -14.05 9.77
CA ALA A 112 -6.45 -12.83 9.28
C ALA A 112 -6.02 -11.57 10.07
N ASN A 113 -5.50 -11.73 11.27
CA ASN A 113 -5.09 -10.63 12.15
C ASN A 113 -3.57 -10.47 12.27
N GLU A 114 -2.76 -11.46 11.89
CA GLU A 114 -1.30 -11.38 12.02
C GLU A 114 -0.71 -10.21 11.23
N TRP A 115 -1.23 -9.93 10.03
CA TRP A 115 -0.84 -8.78 9.23
C TRP A 115 -1.13 -7.43 9.91
N LYS A 116 -2.10 -7.37 10.83
CA LYS A 116 -2.41 -6.16 11.59
C LYS A 116 -1.25 -5.72 12.47
N ASN A 117 -0.41 -6.64 12.91
CA ASN A 117 0.77 -6.36 13.74
C ASN A 117 1.81 -5.49 13.01
N TYR A 118 1.82 -5.52 11.69
CA TYR A 118 2.73 -4.74 10.84
C TYR A 118 2.27 -3.30 10.61
N TYR A 119 1.01 -2.99 10.91
CA TYR A 119 0.47 -1.64 10.74
C TYR A 119 0.47 -0.89 12.07
N LYS A 120 1.41 0.03 12.22
CA LYS A 120 1.56 0.85 13.43
C LYS A 120 1.23 2.32 13.13
N PRO A 121 0.79 3.07 14.16
CA PRO A 121 0.60 4.50 14.01
C PRO A 121 1.84 5.18 13.45
N THR A 122 1.70 5.83 12.30
CA THR A 122 2.82 6.44 11.58
C THR A 122 2.58 7.92 11.39
N LYS A 123 3.54 8.74 11.82
CA LYS A 123 3.49 10.19 11.61
C LYS A 123 4.01 10.53 10.22
N ILE A 124 3.14 11.18 9.43
CA ILE A 124 3.42 11.62 8.08
C ILE A 124 3.49 13.14 8.06
N GLY A 125 4.65 13.67 7.66
CA GLY A 125 4.85 15.12 7.73
C GLY A 125 4.97 15.65 9.16
N LYS A 126 4.37 16.82 9.42
CA LYS A 126 4.53 17.55 10.70
C LYS A 126 3.37 17.30 11.65
N LYS A 127 2.15 17.14 11.14
CA LYS A 127 0.91 17.11 11.93
C LYS A 127 0.12 15.82 11.74
N VAL A 128 0.09 15.27 10.54
CA VAL A 128 -0.76 14.12 10.21
C VAL A 128 -0.17 12.84 10.77
N VAL A 129 -0.99 12.09 11.47
CA VAL A 129 -0.70 10.73 11.95
C VAL A 129 -1.75 9.79 11.38
N VAL A 130 -1.32 8.77 10.67
CA VAL A 130 -2.21 7.70 10.17
C VAL A 130 -2.08 6.51 11.09
N LYS A 131 -3.20 5.98 11.55
CA LYS A 131 -3.24 4.79 12.38
C LYS A 131 -4.41 3.89 11.99
N PRO A 132 -4.26 2.56 12.12
CA PRO A 132 -5.41 1.66 12.02
C PRO A 132 -6.32 1.80 13.25
N THR A 133 -7.58 1.36 13.12
CA THR A 133 -8.58 1.48 14.19
C THR A 133 -8.23 0.67 15.44
N TRP A 134 -7.54 -0.46 15.28
CA TRP A 134 -7.14 -1.38 16.38
C TRP A 134 -5.90 -0.94 17.15
N GLU A 135 -5.18 0.09 16.72
CA GLU A 135 -4.00 0.62 17.41
C GLU A 135 -4.38 1.82 18.27
N GLU A 136 -3.84 1.87 19.48
CA GLU A 136 -3.90 3.06 20.31
C GLU A 136 -2.74 4.01 19.97
N TYR A 137 -2.99 5.30 20.01
CA TYR A 137 -1.98 6.31 19.81
C TYR A 137 -2.13 7.44 20.82
N ASP A 138 -1.06 7.72 21.55
CA ASP A 138 -1.00 8.85 22.48
C ASP A 138 -0.73 10.15 21.71
N ALA A 139 -1.82 10.84 21.37
CA ALA A 139 -1.79 12.02 20.53
C ALA A 139 -1.04 13.18 21.20
N LYS A 140 -0.08 13.75 20.48
CA LYS A 140 0.62 14.96 20.89
C LYS A 140 -0.17 16.20 20.47
N ASP A 141 0.09 17.31 21.15
CA ASP A 141 -0.55 18.58 20.80
C ASP A 141 -0.24 18.96 19.32
N GLY A 142 -1.30 19.20 18.58
CA GLY A 142 -1.26 19.53 17.14
C GLY A 142 -1.25 18.33 16.20
N ASP A 143 -1.29 17.08 16.68
CA ASP A 143 -1.44 15.91 15.83
C ASP A 143 -2.86 15.81 15.24
N LEU A 144 -2.94 15.56 13.95
CA LEU A 144 -4.17 15.32 13.20
C LEU A 144 -4.25 13.84 12.85
N ILE A 145 -5.06 13.12 13.62
CA ILE A 145 -5.15 11.66 13.49
C ILE A 145 -6.11 11.30 12.37
N ILE A 146 -5.67 10.45 11.46
CA ILE A 146 -6.47 9.79 10.43
C ILE A 146 -6.56 8.32 10.79
N GLU A 147 -7.75 7.85 11.09
CA GLU A 147 -8.03 6.44 11.29
C GLU A 147 -8.33 5.78 9.94
N LEU A 148 -7.56 4.75 9.60
CA LEU A 148 -7.68 4.09 8.31
C LEU A 148 -7.20 2.64 8.42
N ASP A 149 -8.13 1.72 8.19
CA ASP A 149 -7.79 0.32 8.17
C ASP A 149 -7.29 -0.07 6.79
N PRO A 150 -6.11 -0.72 6.68
CA PRO A 150 -5.64 -1.28 5.43
C PRO A 150 -6.67 -2.25 4.86
N GLY A 151 -7.07 -2.03 3.62
CA GLY A 151 -8.13 -2.80 2.97
C GLY A 151 -7.93 -2.91 1.47
N MET A 152 -9.02 -3.18 0.73
CA MET A 152 -8.99 -3.41 -0.72
C MET A 152 -8.76 -2.16 -1.57
N ALA A 153 -8.83 -0.95 -0.99
CA ALA A 153 -8.55 0.30 -1.70
C ALA A 153 -7.11 0.75 -1.50
N PHE A 154 -6.50 1.30 -2.56
CA PHE A 154 -5.14 1.86 -2.52
C PHE A 154 -5.08 3.09 -1.60
N GLY A 155 -3.93 3.29 -0.94
CA GLY A 155 -3.68 4.46 -0.09
C GLY A 155 -3.80 4.15 1.41
N THR A 156 -2.88 3.32 1.94
CA THR A 156 -2.78 3.02 3.39
C THR A 156 -2.08 4.13 4.19
N GLY A 157 -1.53 5.13 3.51
CA GLY A 157 -0.87 6.30 4.11
C GLY A 157 0.65 6.20 4.20
N THR A 158 1.22 5.03 4.37
CA THR A 158 2.68 4.85 4.56
C THR A 158 3.47 4.87 3.26
N HIS A 159 2.81 4.68 2.10
CA HIS A 159 3.48 4.73 0.80
C HIS A 159 4.03 6.13 0.52
N GLU A 160 5.21 6.22 -0.11
CA GLU A 160 5.93 7.47 -0.39
C GLU A 160 5.08 8.49 -1.12
N THR A 161 4.34 8.05 -2.13
CA THR A 161 3.51 8.93 -2.95
C THR A 161 2.42 9.59 -2.12
N THR A 162 1.79 8.84 -1.22
CA THR A 162 0.78 9.34 -0.29
C THR A 162 1.40 10.27 0.74
N SER A 163 2.56 9.87 1.28
CA SER A 163 3.32 10.67 2.24
C SER A 163 3.69 12.04 1.66
N MET A 164 4.22 12.09 0.43
CA MET A 164 4.54 13.34 -0.25
C MET A 164 3.30 14.22 -0.47
N CYS A 165 2.18 13.63 -0.91
CA CYS A 165 0.92 14.38 -1.07
C CYS A 165 0.44 14.99 0.25
N ILE A 166 0.47 14.24 1.36
CA ILE A 166 0.08 14.74 2.69
C ILE A 166 1.00 15.88 3.12
N GLN A 167 2.32 15.77 2.94
CA GLN A 167 3.27 16.83 3.26
C GLN A 167 3.00 18.10 2.44
N GLN A 168 2.64 17.97 1.17
CA GLN A 168 2.27 19.12 0.33
C GLN A 168 0.90 19.69 0.74
N LEU A 169 -0.07 18.85 1.12
CA LEU A 169 -1.33 19.34 1.68
C LEU A 169 -1.11 20.11 2.99
N GLU A 170 -0.22 19.66 3.88
CA GLU A 170 0.16 20.41 5.09
C GLU A 170 0.72 21.82 4.78
N LYS A 171 1.39 21.96 3.65
CA LYS A 171 2.02 23.23 3.23
C LYS A 171 1.00 24.19 2.60
N TYR A 172 0.08 23.67 1.80
CA TYR A 172 -0.78 24.49 0.94
C TYR A 172 -2.22 24.63 1.43
N VAL A 173 -2.78 23.69 2.19
CA VAL A 173 -4.13 23.81 2.73
C VAL A 173 -4.19 24.94 3.74
N LYS A 174 -5.16 25.84 3.54
CA LYS A 174 -5.50 26.94 4.43
C LYS A 174 -6.90 26.72 4.99
N GLN A 175 -7.24 27.47 6.03
CA GLN A 175 -8.61 27.46 6.55
C GLN A 175 -9.60 27.85 5.44
N ASN A 176 -10.65 27.07 5.34
CA ASN A 176 -11.71 27.20 4.33
C ASN A 176 -11.28 26.93 2.87
N SER A 177 -10.14 26.29 2.64
CA SER A 177 -9.77 25.86 1.29
C SER A 177 -10.82 24.88 0.74
N LYS A 178 -11.05 24.97 -0.58
CA LYS A 178 -11.76 23.96 -1.38
C LYS A 178 -10.73 23.04 -2.03
N VAL A 179 -10.89 21.74 -1.87
CA VAL A 179 -9.92 20.74 -2.35
C VAL A 179 -10.62 19.69 -3.21
N PHE A 180 -9.98 19.30 -4.31
CA PHE A 180 -10.38 18.13 -5.10
C PHE A 180 -9.30 17.05 -4.98
N ASP A 181 -9.71 15.83 -4.66
CA ASP A 181 -8.88 14.63 -4.59
C ASP A 181 -9.30 13.69 -5.74
N ILE A 182 -8.46 13.58 -6.76
CA ILE A 182 -8.76 12.90 -8.01
C ILE A 182 -8.00 11.55 -8.07
N GLY A 183 -8.76 10.46 -8.15
CA GLY A 183 -8.25 9.11 -7.90
C GLY A 183 -8.08 8.89 -6.41
N CYS A 184 -9.15 9.11 -5.64
CA CYS A 184 -9.08 9.24 -4.18
C CYS A 184 -8.76 7.92 -3.45
N GLY A 185 -8.98 6.76 -4.08
CA GLY A 185 -8.74 5.45 -3.48
C GLY A 185 -9.44 5.30 -2.12
N SER A 186 -8.67 5.14 -1.06
CA SER A 186 -9.17 5.06 0.32
C SER A 186 -9.78 6.37 0.86
N GLY A 187 -9.60 7.50 0.15
CA GLY A 187 -10.01 8.83 0.59
C GLY A 187 -9.04 9.52 1.56
N ILE A 188 -7.88 8.95 1.79
CA ILE A 188 -6.92 9.45 2.80
C ILE A 188 -6.49 10.90 2.56
N LEU A 189 -6.27 11.30 1.29
CA LEU A 189 -5.84 12.67 0.96
C LEU A 189 -6.99 13.67 1.16
N ALA A 190 -8.22 13.28 0.82
CA ALA A 190 -9.41 14.07 1.08
C ALA A 190 -9.65 14.27 2.59
N ILE A 191 -9.50 13.20 3.39
CA ILE A 191 -9.62 13.25 4.85
C ILE A 191 -8.50 14.12 5.43
N ALA A 192 -7.26 13.97 4.96
CA ALA A 192 -6.13 14.80 5.39
C ALA A 192 -6.41 16.29 5.10
N ALA A 193 -6.89 16.63 3.90
CA ALA A 193 -7.24 18.01 3.55
C ALA A 193 -8.31 18.59 4.47
N ALA A 194 -9.36 17.83 4.79
CA ALA A 194 -10.43 18.28 5.69
C ALA A 194 -9.91 18.52 7.13
N LYS A 195 -9.08 17.62 7.64
CA LYS A 195 -8.47 17.75 8.97
C LYS A 195 -7.43 18.88 9.05
N LEU A 196 -6.78 19.22 7.94
CA LEU A 196 -5.87 20.36 7.83
C LEU A 196 -6.58 21.72 7.76
N GLY A 197 -7.91 21.74 7.56
CA GLY A 197 -8.71 22.95 7.58
C GLY A 197 -9.47 23.28 6.29
N ALA A 198 -9.44 22.38 5.31
CA ALA A 198 -10.34 22.50 4.17
C ALA A 198 -11.80 22.39 4.62
N ASN A 199 -12.66 23.21 4.02
CA ASN A 199 -14.08 23.28 4.38
C ASN A 199 -14.98 22.55 3.39
N GLU A 200 -14.50 22.35 2.17
CA GLU A 200 -15.21 21.65 1.11
C GLU A 200 -14.20 20.77 0.36
N VAL A 201 -14.38 19.46 0.43
CA VAL A 201 -13.51 18.49 -0.23
C VAL A 201 -14.35 17.57 -1.11
N LEU A 202 -13.99 17.46 -2.37
CA LEU A 202 -14.58 16.52 -3.29
C LEU A 202 -13.55 15.45 -3.66
N ALA A 203 -13.86 14.21 -3.29
CA ALA A 203 -13.07 13.03 -3.64
C ALA A 203 -13.73 12.30 -4.81
N VAL A 204 -12.96 11.98 -5.84
CA VAL A 204 -13.50 11.33 -7.06
C VAL A 204 -12.66 10.11 -7.38
N ASP A 205 -13.30 8.99 -7.65
CA ASP A 205 -12.66 7.78 -8.15
C ASP A 205 -13.50 7.09 -9.23
N LEU A 206 -12.81 6.42 -10.15
CA LEU A 206 -13.42 5.63 -11.21
C LEU A 206 -13.90 4.26 -10.71
N ASP A 207 -13.30 3.75 -9.64
CA ASP A 207 -13.65 2.47 -9.03
C ASP A 207 -14.73 2.66 -7.97
N GLU A 208 -15.88 2.01 -8.18
CA GLU A 208 -17.00 2.04 -7.22
C GLU A 208 -16.60 1.45 -5.84
N VAL A 209 -15.67 0.48 -5.81
CA VAL A 209 -15.17 -0.10 -4.56
C VAL A 209 -14.36 0.95 -3.80
N ALA A 210 -13.49 1.68 -4.47
CA ALA A 210 -12.73 2.78 -3.88
C ALA A 210 -13.65 3.86 -3.32
N VAL A 211 -14.68 4.25 -4.07
CA VAL A 211 -15.68 5.23 -3.61
C VAL A 211 -16.43 4.76 -2.36
N LYS A 212 -16.78 3.47 -2.30
CA LYS A 212 -17.44 2.91 -1.12
C LYS A 212 -16.52 2.96 0.09
N VAL A 213 -15.27 2.49 -0.04
CA VAL A 213 -14.26 2.50 1.02
C VAL A 213 -13.96 3.93 1.48
N SER A 214 -13.82 4.85 0.52
CA SER A 214 -13.62 6.28 0.84
C SER A 214 -14.75 6.85 1.70
N LYS A 215 -16.02 6.53 1.39
CA LYS A 215 -17.17 6.96 2.22
C LYS A 215 -17.11 6.39 3.63
N GLU A 216 -16.80 5.12 3.78
CA GLU A 216 -16.65 4.47 5.09
C GLU A 216 -15.53 5.13 5.91
N ASN A 217 -14.39 5.43 5.28
CA ASN A 217 -13.28 6.13 5.93
C ASN A 217 -13.61 7.60 6.29
N ILE A 218 -14.37 8.29 5.45
CA ILE A 218 -14.84 9.66 5.71
C ILE A 218 -15.71 9.69 6.97
N GLU A 219 -16.68 8.77 7.08
CA GLU A 219 -17.53 8.62 8.25
C GLU A 219 -16.73 8.24 9.50
N LEU A 220 -15.80 7.27 9.39
CA LEU A 220 -14.90 6.87 10.48
C LEU A 220 -14.12 8.06 11.04
N ASN A 221 -13.66 8.93 10.17
CA ASN A 221 -12.88 10.12 10.53
C ASN A 221 -13.74 11.34 10.92
N LYS A 222 -15.07 11.24 10.87
CA LYS A 222 -16.04 12.28 11.25
C LYS A 222 -15.83 13.58 10.47
N VAL A 223 -15.66 13.46 9.14
CA VAL A 223 -15.47 14.61 8.22
C VAL A 223 -16.49 14.63 7.08
N GLU A 224 -17.59 13.88 7.20
CA GLU A 224 -18.67 13.78 6.23
C GLU A 224 -19.42 15.10 5.98
N ASP A 225 -19.29 16.04 6.90
CA ASP A 225 -19.79 17.41 6.75
C ASP A 225 -18.96 18.24 5.75
N LYS A 226 -17.72 17.86 5.51
CA LYS A 226 -16.76 18.57 4.65
C LYS A 226 -16.37 17.79 3.40
N VAL A 227 -16.37 16.47 3.44
CA VAL A 227 -15.87 15.60 2.37
C VAL A 227 -17.00 14.84 1.73
N LYS A 228 -17.06 14.89 0.38
CA LYS A 228 -17.98 14.07 -0.41
C LYS A 228 -17.19 13.20 -1.38
N ALA A 229 -17.46 11.89 -1.39
CA ALA A 229 -16.89 10.96 -2.36
C ALA A 229 -17.92 10.63 -3.46
N LEU A 230 -17.49 10.78 -4.72
CA LEU A 230 -18.31 10.55 -5.92
C LEU A 230 -17.62 9.54 -6.84
N HIS A 231 -18.42 8.68 -7.46
CA HIS A 231 -17.98 7.87 -8.59
C HIS A 231 -17.92 8.72 -9.85
N GLY A 232 -16.80 8.71 -10.56
CA GLY A 232 -16.62 9.46 -11.78
C GLY A 232 -15.23 9.31 -12.38
N ASN A 233 -15.10 9.65 -13.64
CA ASN A 233 -13.83 9.59 -14.36
C ASN A 233 -13.16 10.98 -14.32
N LEU A 234 -12.06 11.09 -13.56
CA LEU A 234 -11.31 12.34 -13.39
C LEU A 234 -12.23 13.52 -13.04
N MET A 235 -12.28 14.54 -13.91
CA MET A 235 -13.01 15.79 -13.67
C MET A 235 -14.46 15.78 -14.23
N GLU A 236 -14.95 14.68 -14.80
CA GLU A 236 -16.28 14.65 -15.47
C GLU A 236 -17.45 14.99 -14.55
N VAL A 237 -17.32 14.67 -13.26
CA VAL A 237 -18.35 14.94 -12.23
C VAL A 237 -18.13 16.24 -11.47
N VAL A 238 -17.06 16.98 -11.81
CA VAL A 238 -16.67 18.22 -11.14
C VAL A 238 -17.21 19.41 -11.91
N ASN A 239 -17.97 20.28 -11.23
CA ASN A 239 -18.62 21.46 -11.84
C ASN A 239 -18.17 22.78 -11.22
N ASP A 240 -17.08 22.80 -10.47
CA ASP A 240 -16.61 23.98 -9.74
C ASP A 240 -15.07 24.06 -9.78
N LYS A 241 -14.52 25.09 -9.13
CA LYS A 241 -13.07 25.33 -9.04
C LYS A 241 -12.57 25.22 -7.62
N ALA A 242 -11.41 24.58 -7.44
CA ALA A 242 -10.76 24.40 -6.15
C ALA A 242 -9.56 25.33 -5.95
N ASP A 243 -9.18 25.51 -4.69
CA ASP A 243 -7.94 26.14 -4.27
C ASP A 243 -6.76 25.18 -4.39
N ILE A 244 -7.05 23.87 -4.23
CA ILE A 244 -6.06 22.80 -4.37
C ILE A 244 -6.70 21.64 -5.11
N VAL A 245 -5.98 21.08 -6.08
CA VAL A 245 -6.28 19.77 -6.66
C VAL A 245 -5.13 18.84 -6.32
N VAL A 246 -5.43 17.67 -5.79
CA VAL A 246 -4.45 16.63 -5.53
C VAL A 246 -4.81 15.37 -6.33
N ALA A 247 -3.80 14.71 -6.90
CA ALA A 247 -3.96 13.47 -7.63
C ALA A 247 -2.75 12.56 -7.39
N ASN A 248 -2.97 11.44 -6.73
CA ASN A 248 -1.95 10.40 -6.52
C ASN A 248 -2.27 9.21 -7.42
N ILE A 249 -1.95 9.35 -8.70
CA ILE A 249 -2.30 8.41 -9.78
C ILE A 249 -1.11 8.21 -10.72
N ILE A 250 -1.20 7.22 -11.63
CA ILE A 250 -0.10 6.94 -12.55
C ILE A 250 0.19 8.11 -13.51
N ALA A 251 1.45 8.28 -13.87
CA ALA A 251 1.96 9.40 -14.68
C ALA A 251 1.20 9.61 -16.00
N ASP A 252 0.78 8.54 -16.68
CA ASP A 252 0.06 8.66 -17.96
C ASP A 252 -1.33 9.27 -17.78
N ILE A 253 -2.01 9.00 -16.68
CA ILE A 253 -3.30 9.62 -16.35
C ILE A 253 -3.13 11.07 -15.90
N ILE A 254 -2.04 11.41 -15.18
CA ILE A 254 -1.72 12.82 -14.87
C ILE A 254 -1.57 13.65 -16.15
N LYS A 255 -0.93 13.11 -17.19
CA LYS A 255 -0.80 13.79 -18.49
C LYS A 255 -2.15 14.00 -19.19
N VAL A 256 -3.10 13.09 -19.01
CA VAL A 256 -4.48 13.27 -19.50
C VAL A 256 -5.17 14.37 -18.69
N LEU A 257 -5.10 14.32 -17.36
CA LEU A 257 -5.68 15.29 -16.45
C LEU A 257 -5.13 16.71 -16.69
N ALA A 258 -3.83 16.83 -17.01
CA ALA A 258 -3.16 18.10 -17.26
C ALA A 258 -3.83 18.96 -18.37
N LYS A 259 -4.50 18.32 -19.34
CA LYS A 259 -5.13 19.01 -20.46
C LYS A 259 -6.28 19.94 -20.03
N ASP A 260 -7.03 19.49 -19.02
CA ASP A 260 -8.28 20.16 -18.61
C ASP A 260 -8.23 20.72 -17.19
N ILE A 261 -7.23 20.35 -16.38
CA ILE A 261 -7.17 20.66 -14.95
C ILE A 261 -7.33 22.13 -14.62
N LYS A 262 -6.82 23.05 -15.47
CA LYS A 262 -6.93 24.50 -15.28
C LYS A 262 -8.37 24.98 -15.21
N ASN A 263 -9.29 24.29 -15.88
CA ASN A 263 -10.69 24.67 -15.87
C ASN A 263 -11.34 24.52 -14.49
N PHE A 264 -10.72 23.67 -13.64
CA PHE A 264 -11.17 23.30 -12.29
C PHE A 264 -10.30 23.92 -11.19
N MET A 265 -9.35 24.76 -11.56
CA MET A 265 -8.48 25.49 -10.64
C MET A 265 -8.88 26.96 -10.56
N LYS A 266 -8.86 27.53 -9.36
CA LYS A 266 -8.92 28.99 -9.16
C LYS A 266 -7.60 29.63 -9.62
N GLU A 267 -7.55 30.95 -9.71
CA GLU A 267 -6.40 31.70 -10.26
C GLU A 267 -5.08 31.39 -9.53
N ASP A 268 -5.10 31.33 -8.19
CA ASP A 268 -3.93 31.01 -7.35
C ASP A 268 -3.89 29.57 -6.88
N ALA A 269 -4.64 28.67 -7.52
CA ALA A 269 -4.75 27.30 -7.08
C ALA A 269 -3.47 26.49 -7.31
N ILE A 270 -3.29 25.49 -6.47
CA ILE A 270 -2.16 24.55 -6.49
C ILE A 270 -2.64 23.18 -7.01
N PHE A 271 -1.89 22.61 -7.93
CA PHE A 271 -2.05 21.24 -8.35
C PHE A 271 -0.88 20.39 -7.80
N ILE A 272 -1.22 19.39 -6.98
CA ILE A 272 -0.29 18.42 -6.40
C ILE A 272 -0.51 17.10 -7.15
N SER A 273 0.47 16.64 -7.92
CA SER A 273 0.43 15.36 -8.62
C SER A 273 1.52 14.43 -8.11
N SER A 274 1.20 13.17 -7.82
CA SER A 274 2.11 12.14 -7.34
C SER A 274 1.78 10.78 -7.96
N GLY A 275 2.56 9.73 -7.63
CA GLY A 275 2.49 8.44 -8.33
C GLY A 275 3.38 8.43 -9.57
N ILE A 276 4.41 9.26 -9.59
CA ILE A 276 5.30 9.49 -10.74
C ILE A 276 6.66 8.85 -10.45
N ILE A 277 7.05 7.81 -11.18
CA ILE A 277 8.40 7.25 -11.10
C ILE A 277 9.44 8.21 -11.71
N HIS A 278 10.69 8.13 -11.28
CA HIS A 278 11.77 9.01 -11.76
C HIS A 278 11.84 9.10 -13.29
N ALA A 279 11.72 7.97 -13.98
CA ALA A 279 11.79 7.93 -15.45
C ALA A 279 10.69 8.73 -16.15
N LYS A 280 9.60 9.08 -15.45
CA LYS A 280 8.43 9.79 -16.01
C LYS A 280 8.34 11.26 -15.61
N VAL A 281 9.23 11.75 -14.74
CA VAL A 281 9.19 13.13 -14.22
C VAL A 281 9.24 14.16 -15.34
N ASP A 282 10.20 14.04 -16.25
CA ASP A 282 10.36 15.00 -17.35
C ASP A 282 9.18 15.01 -18.32
N GLU A 283 8.58 13.84 -18.60
CA GLU A 283 7.40 13.73 -19.44
C GLU A 283 6.19 14.43 -18.81
N VAL A 284 5.98 14.18 -17.49
CA VAL A 284 4.87 14.79 -16.76
C VAL A 284 5.07 16.30 -16.64
N LYS A 285 6.27 16.75 -16.25
CA LYS A 285 6.62 18.16 -16.17
C LYS A 285 6.35 18.88 -17.49
N LYS A 286 6.85 18.34 -18.60
CA LYS A 286 6.63 18.88 -19.93
C LYS A 286 5.14 18.96 -20.26
N SER A 287 4.37 17.92 -19.97
CA SER A 287 2.92 17.93 -20.21
C SER A 287 2.20 19.01 -19.40
N LEU A 288 2.56 19.20 -18.12
CA LEU A 288 2.00 20.26 -17.27
C LEU A 288 2.31 21.64 -17.86
N GLU A 289 3.56 21.89 -18.25
CA GLU A 289 4.03 23.17 -18.79
C GLU A 289 3.40 23.51 -20.15
N GLU A 290 3.22 22.53 -21.04
CA GLU A 290 2.57 22.66 -22.35
C GLU A 290 1.06 22.97 -22.19
N ASN A 291 0.44 22.51 -21.11
CA ASN A 291 -0.96 22.80 -20.81
C ASN A 291 -1.15 24.05 -19.92
N GLY A 292 -0.11 24.89 -19.77
CA GLY A 292 -0.18 26.20 -19.13
C GLY A 292 -0.12 26.19 -17.61
N LEU A 293 0.52 25.17 -17.05
CA LEU A 293 0.91 25.16 -15.64
C LEU A 293 2.39 25.49 -15.50
N GLU A 294 2.78 26.08 -14.38
CA GLU A 294 4.16 26.31 -13.96
C GLU A 294 4.49 25.32 -12.85
N VAL A 295 5.51 24.48 -13.06
CA VAL A 295 6.03 23.60 -12.01
C VAL A 295 6.84 24.44 -11.01
N ILE A 296 6.42 24.45 -9.76
CA ILE A 296 7.03 25.25 -8.68
C ILE A 296 7.87 24.41 -7.72
N GLU A 297 7.61 23.11 -7.64
CA GLU A 297 8.35 22.21 -6.76
C GLU A 297 8.28 20.78 -7.28
N ILE A 298 9.37 20.04 -7.13
CA ILE A 298 9.41 18.58 -7.34
C ILE A 298 10.02 17.99 -6.06
N GLN A 299 9.30 17.10 -5.44
CA GLN A 299 9.73 16.35 -4.26
C GLN A 299 9.95 14.90 -4.68
N SER A 300 11.08 14.31 -4.24
CA SER A 300 11.43 12.93 -4.49
C SER A 300 11.54 12.17 -3.18
N LEU A 301 11.05 10.94 -3.15
CA LEU A 301 11.18 10.02 -2.04
C LEU A 301 11.22 8.59 -2.59
N GLY A 302 12.34 7.87 -2.36
CA GLY A 302 12.60 6.60 -3.02
C GLY A 302 12.57 6.76 -4.54
N GLU A 303 11.88 5.87 -5.24
CA GLU A 303 11.69 5.91 -6.70
C GLU A 303 10.59 6.86 -7.16
N TRP A 304 9.85 7.46 -6.22
CA TRP A 304 8.65 8.22 -6.49
C TRP A 304 8.87 9.73 -6.41
N ASN A 305 8.01 10.43 -7.13
CA ASN A 305 8.03 11.89 -7.16
C ASN A 305 6.62 12.46 -7.01
N ALA A 306 6.57 13.63 -6.37
CA ALA A 306 5.43 14.51 -6.39
C ALA A 306 5.82 15.82 -7.07
N ILE A 307 4.98 16.31 -7.96
CA ILE A 307 5.14 17.58 -8.68
C ILE A 307 4.05 18.53 -8.22
N VAL A 308 4.46 19.70 -7.76
CA VAL A 308 3.56 20.80 -7.41
C VAL A 308 3.61 21.85 -8.50
N SER A 309 2.45 22.24 -8.98
CA SER A 309 2.30 23.26 -10.03
C SER A 309 1.18 24.23 -9.76
N LYS A 310 1.19 25.35 -10.44
CA LYS A 310 0.15 26.39 -10.42
C LYS A 310 -0.16 26.86 -11.85
N ILE A 311 -1.24 27.61 -12.05
CA ILE A 311 -1.54 28.25 -13.33
C ILE A 311 -0.45 29.29 -13.63
N LYS A 312 0.02 29.36 -14.90
CA LYS A 312 0.98 30.35 -15.36
C LYS A 312 0.39 31.75 -15.35
#